data_25c8ffcc60548ceb9bc7d55eb3f7f70e
#
_entry.id   25c8ffcc60548ceb9bc7d55eb3f7f70e
#
_cell.length_a   1.000
_cell.length_b   1.000
_cell.length_c   1.000
_cell.angle_alpha   90.00
_cell.angle_beta   90.00
_cell.angle_gamma   90.00
#
_symmetry.space_group_name_H-M   'P 1'
#
loop_
_entity.id
_entity.type
_entity.pdbx_description
1 polymer ?
#
loop_
_entity_poly.entity_id
_entity_poly.type
_entity_poly.pdbx_seq_one_letter_code
_entity_poly.pdbx_strand_id
1 'polypeptide(L)'
;MAVIALDLGGTKIASAIVDEAGGVKFTHKNMLQGRTGHEVGRLIVDSLARQFDKAQYHRIPITAIGICVPGSVNCATGHVWAPNIPGWGRYPLAQEVLTLLPEHKVPVYVDNDRSCSVYGELWKGAAQGCRNVIFMAVGTGIGAGIVIDGHTLHGANDIIGATGWMALQSPYIEQYGPQGCFEYYASGTGICNRAKEKVRADKSYRGSLRQLPISRISTKHVFEAYDKGDCIAASVLAKAVEMWGMATANFVSLFNPEKIIWGGGVFGPARVFIPAIYEEALKWAQPLSIKMVELVPTQLPDSAGLLGAGFLALNNGKVQLD
;
A
#
# COMPACT_ATOMS: atom_id res chain seq x y z
N MET A 1 -5.90 17.97 -20.42
CA MET A 1 -6.96 17.72 -19.41
C MET A 1 -6.34 17.58 -18.03
N ALA A 2 -7.10 17.72 -16.95
CA ALA A 2 -6.61 17.48 -15.59
C ALA A 2 -7.70 16.82 -14.74
N VAL A 3 -7.27 16.10 -13.71
CA VAL A 3 -8.15 15.43 -12.76
C VAL A 3 -7.79 15.86 -11.33
N ILE A 4 -8.72 15.69 -10.40
CA ILE A 4 -8.40 15.79 -8.98
C ILE A 4 -8.08 14.38 -8.48
N ALA A 5 -6.91 14.23 -7.87
CA ALA A 5 -6.47 13.02 -7.21
C ALA A 5 -6.53 13.21 -5.69
N LEU A 6 -6.98 12.18 -4.97
CA LEU A 6 -7.00 12.14 -3.52
C LEU A 6 -6.52 10.79 -3.02
N ASP A 7 -5.63 10.81 -2.02
CA ASP A 7 -5.11 9.62 -1.34
C ASP A 7 -5.44 9.69 0.15
N LEU A 8 -6.32 8.78 0.60
CA LEU A 8 -6.71 8.62 1.99
C LEU A 8 -5.82 7.59 2.67
N GLY A 9 -4.89 8.05 3.46
CA GLY A 9 -4.09 7.19 4.34
C GLY A 9 -4.71 7.02 5.73
N GLY A 10 -4.08 6.21 6.58
CA GLY A 10 -4.56 5.96 7.94
C GLY A 10 -4.51 7.16 8.90
N THR A 11 -3.76 8.23 8.58
CA THR A 11 -3.57 9.40 9.45
C THR A 11 -3.80 10.72 8.76
N LYS A 12 -3.79 10.76 7.44
CA LYS A 12 -3.86 11.97 6.62
C LYS A 12 -4.55 11.71 5.30
N ILE A 13 -5.08 12.76 4.70
CA ILE A 13 -5.52 12.83 3.31
C ILE A 13 -4.53 13.71 2.55
N ALA A 14 -4.11 13.26 1.38
CA ALA A 14 -3.41 14.09 0.39
C ALA A 14 -4.32 14.32 -0.82
N SER A 15 -4.39 15.54 -1.34
CA SER A 15 -5.13 15.85 -2.57
C SER A 15 -4.31 16.77 -3.48
N ALA A 16 -4.50 16.67 -4.78
CA ALA A 16 -3.82 17.49 -5.77
C ALA A 16 -4.60 17.53 -7.08
N ILE A 17 -4.28 18.48 -7.94
CA ILE A 17 -4.65 18.47 -9.36
C ILE A 17 -3.52 17.80 -10.12
N VAL A 18 -3.86 16.81 -10.95
CA VAL A 18 -2.89 16.03 -11.74
C VAL A 18 -3.24 16.18 -13.22
N ASP A 19 -2.26 16.55 -14.03
CA ASP A 19 -2.43 16.66 -15.48
C ASP A 19 -2.11 15.33 -16.20
N GLU A 20 -2.43 15.25 -17.50
CA GLU A 20 -2.21 14.05 -18.34
C GLU A 20 -0.75 13.61 -18.42
N ALA A 21 0.18 14.52 -18.22
CA ALA A 21 1.61 14.19 -18.18
C ALA A 21 2.08 13.71 -16.80
N GLY A 22 1.19 13.65 -15.78
CA GLY A 22 1.52 13.30 -14.41
C GLY A 22 2.09 14.47 -13.60
N GLY A 23 1.98 15.68 -14.11
CA GLY A 23 2.36 16.90 -13.38
C GLY A 23 1.41 17.13 -12.20
N VAL A 24 1.95 17.19 -10.98
CA VAL A 24 1.18 17.36 -9.73
C VAL A 24 1.21 18.83 -9.31
N LYS A 25 0.03 19.43 -9.16
CA LYS A 25 -0.15 20.84 -8.79
C LYS A 25 -1.07 20.99 -7.57
N PHE A 26 -0.85 22.03 -6.79
CA PHE A 26 -1.71 22.42 -5.65
C PHE A 26 -1.88 21.31 -4.60
N THR A 27 -0.83 20.56 -4.33
CA THR A 27 -0.87 19.51 -3.30
C THR A 27 -1.29 20.10 -1.95
N HIS A 28 -2.28 19.45 -1.34
CA HIS A 28 -2.77 19.79 -0.01
C HIS A 28 -2.83 18.54 0.87
N LYS A 29 -2.54 18.69 2.16
CA LYS A 29 -2.58 17.59 3.14
C LYS A 29 -3.43 17.99 4.33
N ASN A 30 -4.37 17.14 4.69
CA ASN A 30 -5.21 17.26 5.88
C ASN A 30 -4.97 16.07 6.81
N MET A 31 -4.82 16.33 8.12
CA MET A 31 -4.69 15.27 9.13
C MET A 31 -6.07 14.76 9.52
N LEU A 32 -6.23 13.44 9.70
CA LEU A 32 -7.50 12.85 10.16
C LEU A 32 -7.83 13.21 11.61
N GLN A 33 -6.81 13.37 12.47
CA GLN A 33 -6.98 13.81 13.87
C GLN A 33 -8.02 12.98 14.68
N GLY A 34 -8.04 11.66 14.43
CA GLY A 34 -8.98 10.76 15.11
C GLY A 34 -10.43 10.78 14.61
N ARG A 35 -10.71 11.48 13.49
CA ARG A 35 -12.03 11.47 12.84
C ARG A 35 -12.42 10.07 12.40
N THR A 36 -13.74 9.81 12.40
CA THR A 36 -14.33 8.51 12.06
C THR A 36 -15.59 8.71 11.20
N GLY A 37 -16.08 7.64 10.59
CA GLY A 37 -17.35 7.62 9.87
C GLY A 37 -17.51 8.78 8.88
N HIS A 38 -18.62 9.48 8.97
CA HIS A 38 -18.97 10.63 8.11
C HIS A 38 -18.03 11.83 8.25
N GLU A 39 -17.32 11.98 9.37
CA GLU A 39 -16.38 13.09 9.51
C GLU A 39 -15.18 12.94 8.56
N VAL A 40 -14.75 11.70 8.29
CA VAL A 40 -13.73 11.42 7.28
C VAL A 40 -14.27 11.68 5.87
N GLY A 41 -15.50 11.27 5.58
CA GLY A 41 -16.17 11.56 4.31
C GLY A 41 -16.26 13.07 4.03
N ARG A 42 -16.70 13.85 5.01
CA ARG A 42 -16.74 15.32 4.91
C ARG A 42 -15.37 15.93 4.68
N LEU A 43 -14.33 15.44 5.37
CA LEU A 43 -12.97 15.92 5.17
C LEU A 43 -12.45 15.62 3.74
N ILE A 44 -12.88 14.51 3.14
CA ILE A 44 -12.64 14.20 1.72
C ILE A 44 -13.32 15.23 0.84
N VAL A 45 -14.63 15.47 1.04
CA VAL A 45 -15.42 16.44 0.28
C VAL A 45 -14.80 17.84 0.37
N ASP A 46 -14.45 18.31 1.57
CA ASP A 46 -13.80 19.61 1.78
C ASP A 46 -12.45 19.69 1.05
N SER A 47 -11.69 18.58 1.05
CA SER A 47 -10.41 18.52 0.32
C SER A 47 -10.60 18.59 -1.19
N LEU A 48 -11.65 17.97 -1.72
CA LEU A 48 -12.02 18.02 -3.14
C LEU A 48 -12.53 19.40 -3.54
N ALA A 49 -13.43 20.00 -2.75
CA ALA A 49 -13.96 21.35 -2.97
C ALA A 49 -12.82 22.37 -3.08
N ARG A 50 -11.85 22.29 -2.16
CA ARG A 50 -10.65 23.13 -2.21
C ARG A 50 -9.85 22.97 -3.52
N GLN A 51 -9.76 21.77 -4.07
CA GLN A 51 -9.08 21.56 -5.36
C GLN A 51 -9.89 22.13 -6.51
N PHE A 52 -11.22 22.05 -6.46
CA PHE A 52 -12.08 22.72 -7.45
C PHE A 52 -11.95 24.24 -7.43
N ASP A 53 -11.90 24.86 -6.22
CA ASP A 53 -11.65 26.30 -6.09
C ASP A 53 -10.32 26.70 -6.74
N LYS A 54 -9.26 25.89 -6.52
CA LYS A 54 -7.96 26.09 -7.16
C LYS A 54 -8.04 25.95 -8.68
N ALA A 55 -8.73 24.90 -9.15
CA ALA A 55 -8.92 24.67 -10.58
C ALA A 55 -9.66 25.85 -11.23
N GLN A 56 -10.73 26.34 -10.61
CA GLN A 56 -11.51 27.49 -11.08
C GLN A 56 -10.66 28.76 -11.13
N TYR A 57 -9.95 29.06 -10.06
CA TYR A 57 -9.09 30.26 -9.99
C TYR A 57 -8.02 30.25 -11.08
N HIS A 58 -7.42 29.09 -11.36
CA HIS A 58 -6.37 28.92 -12.38
C HIS A 58 -6.92 28.54 -13.76
N ARG A 59 -8.24 28.50 -13.94
CA ARG A 59 -8.92 28.12 -15.20
C ARG A 59 -8.47 26.76 -15.74
N ILE A 60 -8.30 25.77 -14.84
CA ILE A 60 -7.93 24.40 -15.21
C ILE A 60 -9.22 23.57 -15.30
N PRO A 61 -9.57 23.02 -16.48
CA PRO A 61 -10.75 22.17 -16.61
C PRO A 61 -10.48 20.81 -15.93
N ILE A 62 -11.35 20.46 -14.98
CA ILE A 62 -11.32 19.16 -14.28
C ILE A 62 -12.29 18.22 -14.98
N THR A 63 -11.85 17.03 -15.36
CA THR A 63 -12.64 16.04 -16.11
C THR A 63 -13.10 14.87 -15.25
N ALA A 64 -12.43 14.57 -14.13
CA ALA A 64 -12.79 13.47 -13.24
C ALA A 64 -12.13 13.63 -11.85
N ILE A 65 -12.59 12.83 -10.89
CA ILE A 65 -12.01 12.68 -9.57
C ILE A 65 -11.56 11.22 -9.41
N GLY A 66 -10.32 11.02 -8.93
CA GLY A 66 -9.80 9.71 -8.51
C GLY A 66 -9.51 9.70 -7.02
N ILE A 67 -9.95 8.66 -6.33
CA ILE A 67 -9.79 8.52 -4.89
C ILE A 67 -9.16 7.17 -4.56
N CYS A 68 -8.00 7.22 -3.93
CA CYS A 68 -7.31 6.09 -3.33
C CYS A 68 -7.76 5.96 -1.87
N VAL A 69 -8.17 4.76 -1.45
CA VAL A 69 -8.63 4.50 -0.07
C VAL A 69 -8.01 3.23 0.50
N PRO A 70 -7.82 3.13 1.83
CA PRO A 70 -7.43 1.88 2.47
C PRO A 70 -8.56 0.86 2.42
N GLY A 71 -8.21 -0.42 2.52
CA GLY A 71 -9.19 -1.52 2.59
C GLY A 71 -9.59 -2.09 1.24
N SER A 72 -10.88 -2.28 1.00
CA SER A 72 -11.41 -2.75 -0.30
C SER A 72 -12.53 -1.85 -0.79
N VAL A 73 -12.67 -1.79 -2.10
CA VAL A 73 -13.70 -1.01 -2.80
C VAL A 73 -14.51 -1.97 -3.65
N ASN A 74 -15.81 -1.97 -3.48
CA ASN A 74 -16.70 -2.70 -4.40
C ASN A 74 -16.79 -1.94 -5.73
N CYS A 75 -16.19 -2.49 -6.77
CA CYS A 75 -16.07 -1.83 -8.08
C CYS A 75 -17.43 -1.52 -8.73
N ALA A 76 -18.48 -2.30 -8.43
CA ALA A 76 -19.81 -2.10 -9.01
C ALA A 76 -20.60 -0.99 -8.32
N THR A 77 -20.40 -0.78 -7.01
CA THR A 77 -21.22 0.13 -6.20
C THR A 77 -20.48 1.34 -5.66
N GLY A 78 -19.14 1.34 -5.70
CA GLY A 78 -18.29 2.37 -5.10
C GLY A 78 -18.32 2.40 -3.56
N HIS A 79 -18.84 1.34 -2.91
CA HIS A 79 -18.81 1.23 -1.46
C HIS A 79 -17.42 0.82 -0.97
N VAL A 80 -16.98 1.43 0.11
CA VAL A 80 -15.67 1.18 0.71
C VAL A 80 -15.83 0.40 2.01
N TRP A 81 -15.03 -0.67 2.16
CA TRP A 81 -14.79 -1.36 3.41
C TRP A 81 -13.38 -1.06 3.90
N ALA A 82 -13.25 -0.28 4.96
CA ALA A 82 -11.98 0.12 5.54
C ALA A 82 -12.00 -0.08 7.07
N PRO A 83 -11.57 -1.25 7.57
CA PRO A 83 -11.71 -1.59 8.99
C PRO A 83 -10.87 -0.70 9.92
N ASN A 84 -9.86 -0.03 9.40
CA ASN A 84 -9.04 0.96 10.10
C ASN A 84 -9.71 2.33 10.27
N ILE A 85 -10.89 2.54 9.63
CA ILE A 85 -11.71 3.74 9.80
C ILE A 85 -13.05 3.31 10.44
N PRO A 86 -13.26 3.55 11.73
CA PRO A 86 -14.53 3.20 12.37
C PRO A 86 -15.73 3.80 11.62
N GLY A 87 -16.75 2.98 11.38
CA GLY A 87 -17.93 3.36 10.60
C GLY A 87 -17.84 3.09 9.09
N TRP A 88 -16.69 2.61 8.57
CA TRP A 88 -16.51 2.29 7.15
C TRP A 88 -16.61 0.78 6.85
N GLY A 89 -17.63 0.13 7.43
CA GLY A 89 -17.95 -1.28 7.09
C GLY A 89 -18.60 -1.47 5.71
N ARG A 90 -19.29 -0.45 5.21
CA ARG A 90 -19.88 -0.35 3.85
C ARG A 90 -20.17 1.11 3.55
N TYR A 91 -19.13 1.92 3.42
CA TYR A 91 -19.27 3.36 3.30
C TYR A 91 -19.54 3.79 1.85
N PRO A 92 -20.61 4.55 1.54
CA PRO A 92 -21.00 4.92 0.18
C PRO A 92 -20.20 6.16 -0.31
N LEU A 93 -18.87 6.08 -0.33
CA LEU A 93 -18.00 7.24 -0.56
C LEU A 93 -18.26 7.94 -1.89
N ALA A 94 -18.34 7.19 -2.99
CA ALA A 94 -18.56 7.79 -4.31
C ALA A 94 -19.90 8.54 -4.37
N GLN A 95 -20.98 7.95 -3.80
CA GLN A 95 -22.30 8.56 -3.74
C GLN A 95 -22.29 9.82 -2.87
N GLU A 96 -21.61 9.81 -1.74
CA GLU A 96 -21.51 10.97 -0.86
C GLU A 96 -20.79 12.14 -1.54
N VAL A 97 -19.68 11.88 -2.22
CA VAL A 97 -18.96 12.91 -3.00
C VAL A 97 -19.85 13.51 -4.07
N LEU A 98 -20.56 12.69 -4.86
CA LEU A 98 -21.49 13.16 -5.90
C LEU A 98 -22.66 13.96 -5.33
N THR A 99 -23.14 13.59 -4.13
CA THR A 99 -24.28 14.26 -3.48
C THR A 99 -23.88 15.62 -2.88
N LEU A 100 -22.67 15.73 -2.33
CA LEU A 100 -22.19 16.93 -1.64
C LEU A 100 -21.46 17.93 -2.55
N LEU A 101 -21.11 17.50 -3.79
CA LEU A 101 -20.49 18.36 -4.81
C LEU A 101 -21.30 18.34 -6.14
N PRO A 102 -22.62 18.61 -6.12
CA PRO A 102 -23.50 18.41 -7.26
C PRO A 102 -23.22 19.38 -8.44
N GLU A 103 -22.59 20.51 -8.16
CA GLU A 103 -22.27 21.56 -9.14
C GLU A 103 -21.15 21.13 -10.11
N HIS A 104 -20.27 20.19 -9.69
CA HIS A 104 -19.09 19.86 -10.49
C HIS A 104 -19.33 18.80 -11.58
N LYS A 105 -20.39 18.00 -11.50
CA LYS A 105 -20.87 17.03 -12.51
C LYS A 105 -19.77 16.21 -13.21
N VAL A 106 -18.71 15.86 -12.49
CA VAL A 106 -17.63 15.02 -13.00
C VAL A 106 -17.70 13.61 -12.41
N PRO A 107 -17.28 12.57 -13.13
CA PRO A 107 -17.26 11.21 -12.61
C PRO A 107 -16.28 11.06 -11.44
N VAL A 108 -16.63 10.19 -10.51
CA VAL A 108 -15.82 9.84 -9.31
C VAL A 108 -15.44 8.38 -9.39
N TYR A 109 -14.14 8.12 -9.38
CA TYR A 109 -13.57 6.78 -9.41
C TYR A 109 -12.84 6.52 -8.10
N VAL A 110 -13.13 5.37 -7.47
CA VAL A 110 -12.55 5.00 -6.18
C VAL A 110 -11.89 3.62 -6.33
N ASP A 111 -10.65 3.49 -5.90
CA ASP A 111 -9.98 2.18 -5.78
C ASP A 111 -9.14 2.10 -4.51
N ASN A 112 -8.72 0.90 -4.17
CA ASN A 112 -7.95 0.65 -2.96
C ASN A 112 -6.49 1.09 -3.11
N ASP A 113 -5.83 1.27 -1.97
CA ASP A 113 -4.45 1.76 -1.86
C ASP A 113 -3.41 0.89 -2.58
N ARG A 114 -3.66 -0.41 -2.65
CA ARG A 114 -2.78 -1.39 -3.33
C ARG A 114 -2.86 -1.23 -4.85
N SER A 115 -4.09 -1.17 -5.39
CA SER A 115 -4.32 -0.91 -6.82
C SER A 115 -3.78 0.47 -7.22
N CYS A 116 -4.10 1.52 -6.45
CA CYS A 116 -3.59 2.86 -6.74
C CYS A 116 -2.06 2.90 -6.69
N SER A 117 -1.41 2.20 -5.77
CA SER A 117 0.05 2.18 -5.72
C SER A 117 0.68 1.55 -6.97
N VAL A 118 0.15 0.41 -7.45
CA VAL A 118 0.67 -0.19 -8.68
C VAL A 118 0.37 0.69 -9.91
N TYR A 119 -0.76 1.39 -9.96
CA TYR A 119 -1.07 2.36 -11.02
C TYR A 119 -0.07 3.52 -11.06
N GLY A 120 0.28 4.06 -9.91
CA GLY A 120 1.31 5.10 -9.82
C GLY A 120 2.64 4.64 -10.39
N GLU A 121 3.08 3.45 -10.02
CA GLU A 121 4.34 2.87 -10.50
C GLU A 121 4.30 2.53 -12.00
N LEU A 122 3.17 2.08 -12.52
CA LEU A 122 2.98 1.85 -13.97
C LEU A 122 3.03 3.16 -14.75
N TRP A 123 2.48 4.22 -14.20
CA TRP A 123 2.42 5.50 -14.90
C TRP A 123 3.72 6.28 -14.81
N LYS A 124 4.31 6.42 -13.60
CA LYS A 124 5.42 7.34 -13.32
C LYS A 124 6.56 6.74 -12.51
N GLY A 125 6.52 5.45 -12.24
CA GLY A 125 7.49 4.80 -11.37
C GLY A 125 8.24 3.63 -12.01
N ALA A 126 8.58 2.65 -11.20
CA ALA A 126 9.44 1.52 -11.55
C ALA A 126 8.81 0.53 -12.55
N ALA A 127 7.49 0.60 -12.78
CA ALA A 127 6.76 -0.33 -13.65
C ALA A 127 6.44 0.23 -15.03
N GLN A 128 6.97 1.39 -15.41
CA GLN A 128 6.71 1.96 -16.75
C GLN A 128 7.06 0.95 -17.85
N GLY A 129 6.11 0.72 -18.77
CA GLY A 129 6.24 -0.20 -19.89
C GLY A 129 6.00 -1.69 -19.55
N CYS A 130 5.77 -2.04 -18.29
CA CYS A 130 5.45 -3.40 -17.88
C CYS A 130 3.94 -3.68 -17.98
N ARG A 131 3.59 -4.96 -18.26
CA ARG A 131 2.20 -5.44 -18.31
C ARG A 131 1.88 -6.44 -17.18
N ASN A 132 2.92 -7.00 -16.54
CA ASN A 132 2.82 -8.02 -15.49
C ASN A 132 3.62 -7.56 -14.28
N VAL A 133 2.96 -6.92 -13.32
CA VAL A 133 3.62 -6.24 -12.17
C VAL A 133 2.88 -6.52 -10.89
N ILE A 134 3.65 -6.72 -9.84
CA ILE A 134 3.12 -6.82 -8.47
C ILE A 134 3.75 -5.72 -7.62
N PHE A 135 2.92 -4.89 -7.00
CA PHE A 135 3.36 -3.93 -5.98
C PHE A 135 3.09 -4.49 -4.60
N MET A 136 4.14 -4.74 -3.84
CA MET A 136 4.07 -5.20 -2.45
C MET A 136 4.07 -4.01 -1.51
N ALA A 137 2.92 -3.73 -0.90
CA ALA A 137 2.76 -2.69 0.11
C ALA A 137 3.05 -3.28 1.50
N VAL A 138 4.22 -3.00 2.06
CA VAL A 138 4.61 -3.43 3.41
C VAL A 138 4.67 -2.21 4.33
N GLY A 139 3.62 -2.07 5.11
CA GLY A 139 3.42 -0.98 6.06
C GLY A 139 3.05 -1.52 7.45
N THR A 140 2.01 -0.97 8.06
CA THR A 140 1.40 -1.52 9.29
C THR A 140 1.00 -2.97 9.10
N GLY A 141 0.36 -3.27 7.95
CA GLY A 141 0.06 -4.61 7.46
C GLY A 141 0.79 -4.90 6.13
N ILE A 142 0.36 -5.97 5.44
CA ILE A 142 0.89 -6.38 4.13
C ILE A 142 -0.25 -6.57 3.14
N GLY A 143 -0.08 -5.97 1.95
CA GLY A 143 -0.97 -6.18 0.83
C GLY A 143 -0.24 -6.10 -0.51
N ALA A 144 -0.91 -6.47 -1.60
CA ALA A 144 -0.36 -6.35 -2.94
C ALA A 144 -1.37 -5.79 -3.93
N GLY A 145 -0.91 -4.89 -4.81
CA GLY A 145 -1.59 -4.53 -6.07
C GLY A 145 -1.02 -5.40 -7.18
N ILE A 146 -1.89 -6.03 -7.98
CA ILE A 146 -1.49 -7.03 -8.97
C ILE A 146 -2.07 -6.64 -10.33
N VAL A 147 -1.20 -6.50 -11.32
CA VAL A 147 -1.55 -6.27 -12.73
C VAL A 147 -0.97 -7.42 -13.54
N ILE A 148 -1.79 -8.11 -14.31
CA ILE A 148 -1.42 -9.23 -15.19
C ILE A 148 -2.04 -9.00 -16.56
N ASP A 149 -1.23 -9.16 -17.61
CA ASP A 149 -1.61 -8.89 -19.01
C ASP A 149 -2.19 -7.49 -19.22
N GLY A 150 -1.68 -6.52 -18.45
CA GLY A 150 -2.15 -5.13 -18.48
C GLY A 150 -3.46 -4.89 -17.73
N HIS A 151 -4.03 -5.90 -17.06
CA HIS A 151 -5.29 -5.79 -16.33
C HIS A 151 -5.07 -5.88 -14.83
N THR A 152 -5.68 -4.97 -14.09
CA THR A 152 -5.69 -5.04 -12.63
C THR A 152 -6.58 -6.17 -12.15
N LEU A 153 -6.06 -6.97 -11.24
CA LEU A 153 -6.82 -8.05 -10.63
C LEU A 153 -7.59 -7.52 -9.41
N HIS A 154 -8.91 -7.65 -9.43
CA HIS A 154 -9.80 -7.34 -8.30
C HIS A 154 -10.34 -8.60 -7.62
N GLY A 155 -10.44 -9.73 -8.37
CA GLY A 155 -11.05 -10.98 -7.91
C GLY A 155 -12.57 -10.89 -7.82
N ALA A 156 -13.18 -11.98 -7.36
CA ALA A 156 -14.64 -12.10 -7.34
C ALA A 156 -15.36 -11.13 -6.38
N ASN A 157 -14.66 -10.66 -5.34
CA ASN A 157 -15.24 -9.84 -4.27
C ASN A 157 -14.40 -8.58 -4.00
N ASP A 158 -13.58 -8.14 -4.94
CA ASP A 158 -12.71 -6.96 -4.82
C ASP A 158 -11.72 -7.00 -3.63
N ILE A 159 -11.31 -8.22 -3.20
CA ILE A 159 -10.45 -8.44 -2.02
C ILE A 159 -9.07 -9.00 -2.41
N ILE A 160 -8.78 -9.15 -3.70
CA ILE A 160 -7.47 -9.69 -4.12
C ILE A 160 -6.32 -8.82 -3.57
N GLY A 161 -5.18 -9.44 -3.33
CA GLY A 161 -4.02 -8.76 -2.78
C GLY A 161 -4.00 -8.68 -1.24
N ALA A 162 -4.88 -9.37 -0.52
CA ALA A 162 -4.80 -9.56 0.93
C ALA A 162 -3.67 -10.56 1.28
N THR A 163 -2.47 -10.27 0.80
CA THR A 163 -1.32 -11.20 0.80
C THR A 163 -0.73 -11.46 2.18
N GLY A 164 -0.99 -10.59 3.15
CA GLY A 164 -0.63 -10.82 4.55
C GLY A 164 -1.16 -12.15 5.12
N TRP A 165 -2.23 -12.70 4.51
CA TRP A 165 -2.85 -13.97 4.88
C TRP A 165 -2.22 -15.20 4.23
N MET A 166 -1.17 -15.05 3.41
CA MET A 166 -0.48 -16.19 2.82
C MET A 166 0.07 -17.11 3.91
N ALA A 167 -0.20 -18.41 3.78
CA ALA A 167 0.29 -19.45 4.67
C ALA A 167 1.72 -19.83 4.28
N LEU A 168 2.70 -19.14 4.84
CA LEU A 168 4.13 -19.31 4.53
C LEU A 168 4.88 -20.15 5.57
N GLN A 169 4.21 -20.59 6.62
CA GLN A 169 4.82 -21.41 7.69
C GLN A 169 3.82 -22.40 8.27
N SER A 170 4.32 -23.58 8.63
CA SER A 170 3.62 -24.63 9.36
C SER A 170 4.36 -24.92 10.70
N PRO A 171 3.66 -25.35 11.77
CA PRO A 171 2.22 -25.53 11.86
C PRO A 171 1.46 -24.20 11.98
N TYR A 172 0.14 -24.24 11.78
CA TYR A 172 -0.73 -23.11 12.11
C TYR A 172 -0.68 -22.82 13.63
N ILE A 173 -0.65 -21.54 13.98
CA ILE A 173 -0.80 -21.07 15.36
C ILE A 173 -1.94 -20.05 15.44
N GLU A 174 -2.67 -20.02 16.57
CA GLU A 174 -3.84 -19.14 16.74
C GLU A 174 -3.52 -17.65 16.59
N GLN A 175 -2.27 -17.25 16.89
CA GLN A 175 -1.81 -15.88 16.74
C GLN A 175 -1.83 -15.37 15.29
N TYR A 176 -1.93 -16.25 14.29
CA TYR A 176 -2.12 -15.86 12.88
C TYR A 176 -3.56 -15.40 12.58
N GLY A 177 -4.55 -15.84 13.38
CA GLY A 177 -5.96 -15.57 13.14
C GLY A 177 -6.33 -14.10 12.89
N PRO A 178 -5.82 -13.12 13.62
CA PRO A 178 -6.19 -11.71 13.45
C PRO A 178 -5.60 -11.03 12.20
N GLN A 179 -4.49 -11.54 11.62
CA GLN A 179 -3.73 -10.79 10.62
C GLN A 179 -3.07 -11.65 9.53
N GLY A 180 -3.11 -12.98 9.65
CA GLY A 180 -2.45 -13.90 8.71
C GLY A 180 -0.98 -14.19 9.04
N CYS A 181 -0.50 -15.33 8.54
CA CYS A 181 0.85 -15.83 8.82
C CYS A 181 1.95 -14.90 8.31
N PHE A 182 1.84 -14.44 7.07
CA PHE A 182 2.86 -13.60 6.47
C PHE A 182 2.95 -12.23 7.17
N GLU A 183 1.82 -11.58 7.42
CA GLU A 183 1.77 -10.29 8.10
C GLU A 183 2.27 -10.38 9.54
N TYR A 184 1.99 -11.48 10.24
CA TYR A 184 2.42 -11.73 11.61
C TYR A 184 3.94 -11.62 11.80
N TYR A 185 4.74 -12.03 10.82
CA TYR A 185 6.20 -11.96 10.88
C TYR A 185 6.80 -10.75 10.18
N ALA A 186 6.24 -10.33 9.06
CA ALA A 186 6.95 -9.54 8.07
C ALA A 186 6.36 -8.15 7.81
N SER A 187 5.21 -7.79 8.43
CA SER A 187 4.71 -6.42 8.45
C SER A 187 5.44 -5.55 9.47
N GLY A 188 5.26 -4.25 9.40
CA GLY A 188 5.79 -3.34 10.42
C GLY A 188 5.29 -3.68 11.82
N THR A 189 3.99 -3.96 11.98
CA THR A 189 3.40 -4.43 13.24
C THR A 189 3.98 -5.78 13.65
N GLY A 190 4.11 -6.72 12.71
CA GLY A 190 4.67 -8.05 12.94
C GLY A 190 6.11 -7.98 13.44
N ILE A 191 6.99 -7.30 12.72
CA ILE A 191 8.40 -7.07 13.08
C ILE A 191 8.50 -6.47 14.49
N CYS A 192 7.73 -5.41 14.76
CA CYS A 192 7.72 -4.73 16.06
C CYS A 192 7.31 -5.69 17.19
N ASN A 193 6.22 -6.45 16.99
CA ASN A 193 5.71 -7.37 18.01
C ASN A 193 6.67 -8.54 18.26
N ARG A 194 7.27 -9.14 17.23
CA ARG A 194 8.28 -10.20 17.39
C ARG A 194 9.50 -9.71 18.14
N ALA A 195 9.96 -8.48 17.88
CA ALA A 195 11.04 -7.88 18.66
C ALA A 195 10.67 -7.71 20.13
N LYS A 196 9.47 -7.16 20.42
CA LYS A 196 8.96 -7.02 21.80
C LYS A 196 8.90 -8.36 22.54
N GLU A 197 8.43 -9.42 21.89
CA GLU A 197 8.34 -10.76 22.47
C GLU A 197 9.72 -11.32 22.80
N LYS A 198 10.67 -11.25 21.86
CA LYS A 198 12.03 -11.71 22.09
C LYS A 198 12.71 -10.92 23.22
N VAL A 199 12.55 -9.61 23.27
CA VAL A 199 13.05 -8.77 24.37
C VAL A 199 12.45 -9.18 25.73
N ARG A 200 11.16 -9.54 25.78
CA ARG A 200 10.51 -10.02 27.02
C ARG A 200 11.02 -11.39 27.46
N ALA A 201 11.18 -12.29 26.51
CA ALA A 201 11.57 -13.69 26.78
C ALA A 201 13.03 -13.83 27.23
N ASP A 202 13.95 -13.11 26.61
CA ASP A 202 15.37 -13.19 26.92
C ASP A 202 15.75 -12.23 28.05
N LYS A 203 15.84 -12.73 29.28
CA LYS A 203 16.25 -11.95 30.45
C LYS A 203 17.73 -11.56 30.44
N SER A 204 18.55 -12.26 29.65
CA SER A 204 20.00 -12.01 29.53
C SER A 204 20.34 -10.93 28.50
N TYR A 205 19.43 -10.64 27.58
CA TYR A 205 19.60 -9.63 26.52
C TYR A 205 19.92 -8.23 27.09
N ARG A 206 20.96 -7.61 26.59
CA ARG A 206 21.45 -6.27 27.01
C ARG A 206 21.56 -5.26 25.83
N GLY A 207 20.97 -5.58 24.66
CA GLY A 207 21.02 -4.73 23.49
C GLY A 207 20.17 -3.45 23.61
N SER A 208 20.23 -2.63 22.58
CA SER A 208 19.62 -1.29 22.55
C SER A 208 18.12 -1.28 22.75
N LEU A 209 17.40 -2.31 22.29
CA LEU A 209 15.95 -2.40 22.45
C LEU A 209 15.53 -2.57 23.92
N ARG A 210 16.40 -3.11 24.79
CA ARG A 210 16.13 -3.22 26.23
C ARG A 210 16.14 -1.86 26.95
N GLN A 211 16.82 -0.88 26.40
CA GLN A 211 16.90 0.46 26.97
C GLN A 211 15.60 1.25 26.82
N LEU A 212 14.71 0.78 25.96
CA LEU A 212 13.39 1.41 25.72
C LEU A 212 12.31 0.71 26.56
N PRO A 213 11.32 1.44 27.07
CA PRO A 213 10.08 0.82 27.52
C PRO A 213 9.51 -0.06 26.39
N ILE A 214 9.15 -1.30 26.70
CA ILE A 214 8.70 -2.28 25.67
C ILE A 214 7.52 -1.73 24.83
N SER A 215 6.61 -0.98 25.47
CA SER A 215 5.48 -0.32 24.77
C SER A 215 5.94 0.68 23.70
N ARG A 216 7.11 1.29 23.86
CA ARG A 216 7.66 2.30 22.94
C ARG A 216 8.54 1.72 21.83
N ILE A 217 8.86 0.42 21.88
CA ILE A 217 9.58 -0.22 20.76
C ILE A 217 8.69 -0.14 19.52
N SER A 218 9.24 0.37 18.44
CA SER A 218 8.62 0.49 17.11
C SER A 218 9.47 -0.19 16.06
N THR A 219 8.92 -0.43 14.89
CA THR A 219 9.65 -0.98 13.74
C THR A 219 10.90 -0.16 13.41
N LYS A 220 10.81 1.17 13.49
CA LYS A 220 11.97 2.05 13.31
C LYS A 220 13.11 1.71 14.28
N HIS A 221 12.80 1.53 15.56
CA HIS A 221 13.79 1.14 16.56
C HIS A 221 14.43 -0.22 16.27
N VAL A 222 13.68 -1.16 15.67
CA VAL A 222 14.23 -2.47 15.26
C VAL A 222 15.27 -2.31 14.15
N PHE A 223 14.99 -1.48 13.14
CA PHE A 223 15.97 -1.19 12.07
C PHE A 223 17.19 -0.45 12.61
N GLU A 224 17.00 0.57 13.46
CA GLU A 224 18.10 1.30 14.10
C GLU A 224 18.98 0.39 15.00
N ALA A 225 18.37 -0.61 15.65
CA ALA A 225 19.08 -1.61 16.42
C ALA A 225 19.87 -2.57 15.51
N TYR A 226 19.26 -2.99 14.41
CA TYR A 226 19.91 -3.83 13.41
C TYR A 226 21.19 -3.19 12.86
N ASP A 227 21.11 -1.90 12.50
CA ASP A 227 22.27 -1.14 11.99
C ASP A 227 23.43 -1.08 13.01
N LYS A 228 23.13 -1.29 14.31
CA LYS A 228 24.11 -1.34 15.42
C LYS A 228 24.53 -2.77 15.75
N GLY A 229 24.15 -3.77 14.96
CA GLY A 229 24.50 -5.17 15.18
C GLY A 229 23.72 -5.89 16.29
N ASP A 230 22.52 -5.39 16.63
CA ASP A 230 21.67 -5.99 17.66
C ASP A 230 21.17 -7.38 17.26
N CYS A 231 21.40 -8.38 18.11
CA CYS A 231 21.09 -9.78 17.79
C CYS A 231 19.59 -10.07 17.72
N ILE A 232 18.75 -9.42 18.53
CA ILE A 232 17.28 -9.59 18.46
C ILE A 232 16.76 -8.96 17.17
N ALA A 233 17.19 -7.76 16.85
CA ALA A 233 16.82 -7.10 15.62
C ALA A 233 17.23 -7.92 14.38
N ALA A 234 18.47 -8.41 14.36
CA ALA A 234 18.97 -9.28 13.30
C ALA A 234 18.13 -10.55 13.13
N SER A 235 17.80 -11.24 14.24
CA SER A 235 16.97 -12.45 14.21
C SER A 235 15.53 -12.18 13.69
N VAL A 236 14.93 -11.06 14.07
CA VAL A 236 13.56 -10.68 13.62
C VAL A 236 13.55 -10.31 12.14
N LEU A 237 14.52 -9.52 11.70
CA LEU A 237 14.60 -9.09 10.30
C LEU A 237 15.02 -10.25 9.38
N ALA A 238 15.87 -11.17 9.83
CA ALA A 238 16.16 -12.39 9.07
C ALA A 238 14.89 -13.23 8.82
N LYS A 239 14.02 -13.36 9.83
CA LYS A 239 12.72 -14.04 9.64
C LYS A 239 11.78 -13.27 8.69
N ALA A 240 11.78 -11.95 8.73
CA ALA A 240 11.02 -11.14 7.78
C ALA A 240 11.53 -11.33 6.35
N VAL A 241 12.85 -11.35 6.12
CA VAL A 241 13.47 -11.62 4.80
C VAL A 241 13.09 -13.01 4.28
N GLU A 242 13.12 -14.03 5.13
CA GLU A 242 12.65 -15.38 4.78
C GLU A 242 11.19 -15.36 4.29
N MET A 243 10.30 -14.69 5.02
CA MET A 243 8.89 -14.57 4.65
C MET A 243 8.69 -13.77 3.36
N TRP A 244 9.40 -12.66 3.18
CA TRP A 244 9.36 -11.89 1.93
C TRP A 244 9.85 -12.70 0.73
N GLY A 245 10.93 -13.51 0.92
CA GLY A 245 11.46 -14.38 -0.13
C GLY A 245 10.48 -15.49 -0.52
N MET A 246 9.86 -16.17 0.46
CA MET A 246 8.83 -17.18 0.18
C MET A 246 7.60 -16.58 -0.51
N ALA A 247 7.16 -15.39 -0.09
CA ALA A 247 6.07 -14.68 -0.77
C ALA A 247 6.45 -14.35 -2.23
N THR A 248 7.65 -13.84 -2.46
CA THR A 248 8.19 -13.59 -3.80
C THR A 248 8.15 -14.84 -4.66
N ALA A 249 8.61 -15.98 -4.15
CA ALA A 249 8.62 -17.24 -4.87
C ALA A 249 7.20 -17.70 -5.28
N ASN A 250 6.23 -17.52 -4.40
CA ASN A 250 4.83 -17.82 -4.70
C ASN A 250 4.27 -16.89 -5.79
N PHE A 251 4.56 -15.59 -5.74
CA PHE A 251 4.14 -14.66 -6.79
C PHE A 251 4.78 -14.98 -8.14
N VAL A 252 6.06 -15.28 -8.15
CA VAL A 252 6.78 -15.67 -9.37
C VAL A 252 6.17 -16.94 -9.97
N SER A 253 5.86 -17.94 -9.14
CA SER A 253 5.32 -19.21 -9.61
C SER A 253 3.86 -19.12 -10.08
N LEU A 254 3.06 -18.22 -9.49
CA LEU A 254 1.63 -18.07 -9.81
C LEU A 254 1.37 -17.10 -10.97
N PHE A 255 2.13 -16.00 -11.04
CA PHE A 255 1.82 -14.87 -11.92
C PHE A 255 2.92 -14.59 -12.96
N ASN A 256 4.12 -15.14 -12.78
CA ASN A 256 5.27 -14.89 -13.66
C ASN A 256 5.43 -13.39 -14.01
N PRO A 257 5.53 -12.49 -13.02
CA PRO A 257 5.57 -11.06 -13.28
C PRO A 257 6.93 -10.62 -13.87
N GLU A 258 6.93 -9.51 -14.59
CA GLU A 258 8.15 -8.83 -15.04
C GLU A 258 8.87 -8.17 -13.87
N LYS A 259 8.08 -7.56 -12.96
CA LYS A 259 8.61 -6.87 -11.77
C LYS A 259 7.77 -7.14 -10.52
N ILE A 260 8.47 -7.24 -9.39
CA ILE A 260 7.87 -7.13 -8.05
C ILE A 260 8.47 -5.89 -7.40
N ILE A 261 7.62 -4.90 -7.15
CA ILE A 261 7.99 -3.60 -6.58
C ILE A 261 7.73 -3.63 -5.09
N TRP A 262 8.73 -3.34 -4.30
CA TRP A 262 8.64 -3.30 -2.84
C TRP A 262 8.48 -1.87 -2.35
N GLY A 263 7.34 -1.60 -1.70
CA GLY A 263 6.99 -0.28 -1.18
C GLY A 263 6.35 -0.33 0.20
N GLY A 264 5.83 0.82 0.62
CA GLY A 264 5.30 1.03 1.96
C GLY A 264 6.37 1.41 2.98
N GLY A 265 5.93 1.83 4.17
CA GLY A 265 6.81 2.44 5.17
C GLY A 265 7.95 1.54 5.68
N VAL A 266 7.79 0.22 5.62
CA VAL A 266 8.85 -0.74 6.00
C VAL A 266 9.96 -0.75 4.95
N PHE A 267 9.64 -0.62 3.68
CA PHE A 267 10.62 -0.65 2.58
C PHE A 267 11.34 0.68 2.33
N GLY A 268 11.20 1.66 3.19
CA GLY A 268 12.17 2.73 3.33
C GLY A 268 13.55 2.18 3.77
N PRO A 269 13.66 1.69 5.01
CA PRO A 269 14.88 1.06 5.52
C PRO A 269 15.10 -0.37 4.96
N ALA A 270 14.06 -1.17 4.75
CA ALA A 270 14.19 -2.57 4.32
C ALA A 270 14.65 -2.77 2.86
N ARG A 271 14.72 -1.72 2.04
CA ARG A 271 15.18 -1.82 0.66
C ARG A 271 16.56 -2.48 0.50
N VAL A 272 17.41 -2.38 1.52
CA VAL A 272 18.73 -2.99 1.55
C VAL A 272 18.68 -4.54 1.55
N PHE A 273 17.54 -5.12 1.91
CA PHE A 273 17.32 -6.56 1.94
C PHE A 273 16.79 -7.13 0.62
N ILE A 274 16.50 -6.32 -0.40
CA ILE A 274 15.99 -6.83 -1.70
C ILE A 274 16.90 -7.92 -2.29
N PRO A 275 18.23 -7.81 -2.28
CA PRO A 275 19.09 -8.91 -2.73
C PRO A 275 18.91 -10.18 -1.89
N ALA A 276 18.81 -10.07 -0.57
CA ALA A 276 18.61 -11.23 0.32
C ALA A 276 17.22 -11.87 0.15
N ILE A 277 16.20 -11.07 -0.17
CA ILE A 277 14.86 -11.54 -0.53
C ILE A 277 14.93 -12.37 -1.82
N TYR A 278 15.66 -11.91 -2.82
CA TYR A 278 15.85 -12.62 -4.07
C TYR A 278 16.58 -13.97 -3.85
N GLU A 279 17.68 -13.97 -3.07
CA GLU A 279 18.40 -15.19 -2.71
C GLU A 279 17.52 -16.20 -1.95
N GLU A 280 16.66 -15.73 -1.08
CA GLU A 280 15.68 -16.59 -0.41
C GLU A 280 14.66 -17.15 -1.41
N ALA A 281 14.12 -16.30 -2.28
CA ALA A 281 13.15 -16.69 -3.30
C ALA A 281 13.70 -17.74 -4.29
N LEU A 282 14.98 -17.69 -4.64
CA LEU A 282 15.66 -18.67 -5.49
C LEU A 282 15.53 -20.11 -4.97
N LYS A 283 15.40 -20.31 -3.65
CA LYS A 283 15.28 -21.66 -3.06
C LYS A 283 13.94 -22.32 -3.36
N TRP A 284 12.91 -21.53 -3.60
CA TRP A 284 11.50 -21.95 -3.62
C TRP A 284 10.82 -21.77 -4.98
N ALA A 285 11.22 -20.74 -5.74
CA ALA A 285 10.54 -20.36 -6.96
C ALA A 285 10.85 -21.31 -8.13
N GLN A 286 9.96 -21.26 -9.12
CA GLN A 286 10.17 -21.94 -10.39
C GLN A 286 11.47 -21.42 -11.06
N PRO A 287 12.43 -22.31 -11.42
CA PRO A 287 13.81 -21.91 -11.70
C PRO A 287 14.02 -21.11 -13.00
N LEU A 288 13.06 -21.11 -13.93
CA LEU A 288 13.11 -20.28 -15.13
C LEU A 288 12.53 -18.90 -14.84
N SER A 289 11.32 -18.86 -14.24
CA SER A 289 10.59 -17.60 -13.99
C SER A 289 11.35 -16.67 -13.04
N ILE A 290 11.98 -17.22 -11.98
CA ILE A 290 12.71 -16.39 -11.00
C ILE A 290 13.89 -15.63 -11.63
N LYS A 291 14.50 -16.15 -12.69
CA LYS A 291 15.60 -15.50 -13.40
C LYS A 291 15.17 -14.36 -14.31
N MET A 292 13.85 -14.25 -14.56
CA MET A 292 13.28 -13.25 -15.47
C MET A 292 12.59 -12.10 -14.73
N VAL A 293 12.33 -12.25 -13.43
CA VAL A 293 11.69 -11.22 -12.62
C VAL A 293 12.72 -10.25 -12.03
N GLU A 294 12.39 -8.98 -12.05
CA GLU A 294 13.14 -7.94 -11.32
C GLU A 294 12.47 -7.61 -9.98
N LEU A 295 13.25 -7.66 -8.90
CA LEU A 295 12.83 -7.15 -7.59
C LEU A 295 13.40 -5.74 -7.41
N VAL A 296 12.53 -4.74 -7.30
CA VAL A 296 12.94 -3.34 -7.22
C VAL A 296 12.25 -2.59 -6.09
N PRO A 297 12.87 -1.57 -5.50
CA PRO A 297 12.17 -0.68 -4.60
C PRO A 297 11.22 0.24 -5.37
N THR A 298 10.17 0.72 -4.70
CA THR A 298 9.30 1.78 -5.23
C THR A 298 10.11 3.03 -5.61
N GLN A 299 9.77 3.65 -6.73
CA GLN A 299 10.28 4.96 -7.13
C GLN A 299 9.39 6.10 -6.63
N LEU A 300 8.21 5.78 -6.09
CA LEU A 300 7.20 6.74 -5.64
C LEU A 300 6.82 6.54 -4.16
N PRO A 301 7.78 6.59 -3.21
CA PRO A 301 7.56 6.15 -1.84
C PRO A 301 6.44 6.90 -1.09
N ASP A 302 6.17 8.16 -1.47
CA ASP A 302 5.17 9.02 -0.80
C ASP A 302 4.04 9.48 -1.73
N SER A 303 4.04 9.09 -2.99
CA SER A 303 3.13 9.63 -4.02
C SER A 303 2.47 8.57 -4.89
N ALA A 304 2.82 7.28 -4.74
CA ALA A 304 2.27 6.22 -5.58
C ALA A 304 0.73 6.18 -5.53
N GLY A 305 0.12 6.23 -4.34
CA GLY A 305 -1.33 6.24 -4.17
C GLY A 305 -2.00 7.46 -4.81
N LEU A 306 -1.44 8.66 -4.61
CA LEU A 306 -1.96 9.90 -5.18
C LEU A 306 -1.86 9.92 -6.71
N LEU A 307 -0.71 9.57 -7.27
CA LEU A 307 -0.51 9.47 -8.72
C LEU A 307 -1.38 8.38 -9.32
N GLY A 308 -1.50 7.23 -8.62
CA GLY A 308 -2.39 6.15 -9.04
C GLY A 308 -3.86 6.53 -9.05
N ALA A 309 -4.33 7.29 -8.07
CA ALA A 309 -5.69 7.86 -8.08
C ALA A 309 -5.88 8.80 -9.28
N GLY A 310 -4.88 9.63 -9.60
CA GLY A 310 -4.89 10.47 -10.79
C GLY A 310 -4.95 9.65 -12.09
N PHE A 311 -4.14 8.61 -12.18
CA PHE A 311 -4.12 7.70 -13.33
C PHE A 311 -5.43 6.95 -13.52
N LEU A 312 -6.03 6.46 -12.43
CA LEU A 312 -7.36 5.86 -12.42
C LEU A 312 -8.42 6.80 -13.01
N ALA A 313 -8.43 8.07 -12.58
CA ALA A 313 -9.37 9.07 -13.05
C ALA A 313 -9.15 9.42 -14.53
N LEU A 314 -7.91 9.57 -14.98
CA LEU A 314 -7.56 9.84 -16.40
C LEU A 314 -7.97 8.67 -17.32
N ASN A 315 -8.02 7.45 -16.81
CA ASN A 315 -8.42 6.24 -17.54
C ASN A 315 -9.89 5.85 -17.30
N ASN A 316 -10.73 6.78 -16.86
CA ASN A 316 -12.18 6.56 -16.67
C ASN A 316 -12.49 5.37 -15.73
N GLY A 317 -11.70 5.17 -14.70
CA GLY A 317 -11.87 4.11 -13.71
C GLY A 317 -11.47 2.70 -14.17
N LYS A 318 -10.88 2.57 -15.36
CA LYS A 318 -10.41 1.30 -15.90
C LYS A 318 -8.95 1.44 -16.30
N VAL A 319 -8.06 0.82 -15.53
CA VAL A 319 -6.64 0.76 -15.90
C VAL A 319 -6.42 -0.51 -16.70
N GLN A 320 -6.33 -0.34 -18.00
CA GLN A 320 -5.96 -1.37 -18.97
C GLN A 320 -4.81 -0.82 -19.81
N LEU A 321 -3.73 -1.59 -19.90
CA LEU A 321 -2.54 -1.24 -20.67
C LEU A 321 -2.57 -1.98 -22.00
N ASP A 322 -2.38 -1.25 -23.09
CA ASP A 322 -2.31 -1.81 -24.45
C ASP A 322 -1.09 -2.72 -24.67
#